data_d50e51c5bb956c39eb8749aca6669877
#
_entry.id   d50e51c5bb956c39eb8749aca6669877
#
_cell.length_a   1.000
_cell.length_b   1.000
_cell.length_c   1.000
_cell.angle_alpha   90.00
_cell.angle_beta   90.00
_cell.angle_gamma   90.00
#
_symmetry.space_group_name_H-M   'P 1'
#
loop_
_entity.id
_entity.type
_entity.pdbx_description
1 polymer ?
#
loop_
_entity_poly.entity_id
_entity_poly.type
_entity_poly.pdbx_seq_one_letter_code
_entity_poly.pdbx_strand_id
1 'polypeptide(L)'
;MKRIIATAFIAALGMLLVACSGDGRTEPKNRSQGVYMLIDTSGTYAKELDKALAVINYLLGNLQPGDVLAVAKVSSRSFSEKDIIAKATFTSDPVRANQQKRAFRDRIDKFSKGIKAGSAYTDITGGIIQAAEFLNEANPGRKTVLIFSDMQEELGKNTVRDFPIELSGIRFVALNVTKLGTDNVDPRRYMGRLEWWQKRVTNAGADEWRVVNDLEHLERIFKS
;
A
#
# COMPACT_ATOMS: atom_id res chain seq x y z
N MET A 1 -3.24 3.05 76.46
CA MET A 1 -3.92 2.23 75.43
C MET A 1 -4.84 2.99 74.45
N LYS A 2 -5.29 4.23 74.70
CA LYS A 2 -6.17 5.01 73.84
C LYS A 2 -5.46 5.78 72.67
N ARG A 3 -4.11 5.94 72.71
CA ARG A 3 -3.39 6.67 71.68
C ARG A 3 -2.83 5.81 70.55
N ILE A 4 -2.77 4.48 70.68
CA ILE A 4 -2.27 3.55 69.70
C ILE A 4 -3.34 3.19 68.66
N ILE A 5 -4.64 3.27 69.03
CA ILE A 5 -5.77 2.92 68.17
C ILE A 5 -6.06 4.06 67.12
N ALA A 6 -5.79 5.31 67.49
CA ALA A 6 -6.04 6.45 66.56
C ALA A 6 -5.01 6.53 65.39
N THR A 7 -3.78 6.08 65.60
CA THR A 7 -2.75 6.07 64.55
C THR A 7 -2.92 4.92 63.54
N ALA A 8 -3.51 3.81 63.94
CA ALA A 8 -3.79 2.69 63.05
C ALA A 8 -4.94 2.98 62.06
N PHE A 9 -5.90 3.83 62.42
CA PHE A 9 -7.05 4.18 61.60
C PHE A 9 -6.69 5.18 60.50
N ILE A 10 -5.72 6.05 60.71
CA ILE A 10 -5.27 7.04 59.70
C ILE A 10 -4.35 6.37 58.66
N ALA A 11 -3.58 5.34 59.04
CA ALA A 11 -2.78 4.58 58.07
C ALA A 11 -3.61 3.67 57.14
N ALA A 12 -4.80 3.18 57.57
CA ALA A 12 -5.70 2.36 56.76
C ALA A 12 -6.48 3.18 55.74
N LEU A 13 -6.75 4.47 55.99
CA LEU A 13 -7.48 5.35 55.07
C LEU A 13 -6.60 5.91 53.95
N GLY A 14 -5.28 5.93 54.14
CA GLY A 14 -4.30 6.38 53.14
C GLY A 14 -4.04 5.35 52.01
N MET A 15 -4.34 4.05 52.21
CA MET A 15 -4.10 2.99 51.23
C MET A 15 -5.24 2.77 50.24
N LEU A 16 -6.38 3.44 50.38
CA LEU A 16 -7.54 3.30 49.51
C LEU A 16 -7.58 4.29 48.34
N LEU A 17 -6.61 5.20 48.21
CA LEU A 17 -6.56 6.23 47.19
C LEU A 17 -5.59 5.94 46.02
N VAL A 18 -4.89 4.81 45.99
CA VAL A 18 -3.90 4.48 44.94
C VAL A 18 -4.47 3.49 43.90
N ALA A 19 -5.74 3.09 44.00
CA ALA A 19 -6.31 2.04 43.16
C ALA A 19 -7.15 2.53 41.93
N CYS A 20 -7.00 3.81 41.53
CA CYS A 20 -7.73 4.34 40.35
C CYS A 20 -6.83 5.22 39.48
N SER A 21 -5.74 4.68 38.98
CA SER A 21 -5.03 5.30 37.80
C SER A 21 -4.52 4.24 36.85
N GLY A 22 -5.39 3.30 36.53
CA GLY A 22 -5.34 2.53 35.30
C GLY A 22 -6.12 3.30 34.25
N ASP A 23 -5.59 4.43 33.75
CA ASP A 23 -6.14 5.14 32.61
C ASP A 23 -5.83 4.29 31.37
N GLY A 24 -6.59 3.19 31.23
CA GLY A 24 -6.63 2.36 30.03
C GLY A 24 -7.30 3.12 28.89
N ARG A 25 -6.83 4.33 28.59
CA ARG A 25 -7.13 4.97 27.32
C ARG A 25 -6.41 4.15 26.23
N THR A 26 -7.08 3.11 25.75
CA THR A 26 -6.72 2.55 24.48
C THR A 26 -6.83 3.69 23.46
N GLU A 27 -5.68 4.15 22.96
CA GLU A 27 -5.64 5.10 21.85
C GLU A 27 -6.63 4.63 20.78
N PRO A 28 -7.48 5.51 20.23
CA PRO A 28 -8.45 5.11 19.23
C PRO A 28 -7.68 4.50 18.05
N LYS A 29 -7.91 3.20 17.81
CA LYS A 29 -7.24 2.47 16.73
C LYS A 29 -7.44 3.22 15.42
N ASN A 30 -6.36 3.68 14.81
CA ASN A 30 -6.40 4.31 13.49
C ASN A 30 -7.04 3.32 12.49
N ARG A 31 -8.20 3.68 11.93
CA ARG A 31 -8.96 2.84 10.99
C ARG A 31 -8.80 3.27 9.54
N SER A 32 -8.02 4.34 9.28
CA SER A 32 -7.80 4.81 7.92
C SER A 32 -7.09 3.76 7.08
N GLN A 33 -7.37 3.77 5.78
CA GLN A 33 -6.71 2.92 4.80
C GLN A 33 -5.68 3.75 4.03
N GLY A 34 -4.51 3.19 3.81
CA GLY A 34 -3.52 3.71 2.89
C GLY A 34 -3.31 2.71 1.75
N VAL A 35 -3.48 3.18 0.54
CA VAL A 35 -3.24 2.38 -0.67
C VAL A 35 -2.19 3.07 -1.52
N TYR A 36 -1.15 2.34 -1.85
CA TYR A 36 -0.17 2.76 -2.86
C TYR A 36 -0.28 1.82 -4.06
N MET A 37 -0.67 2.36 -5.22
CA MET A 37 -0.82 1.57 -6.44
C MET A 37 0.30 1.87 -7.41
N LEU A 38 1.04 0.83 -7.75
CA LEU A 38 2.06 0.82 -8.79
C LEU A 38 1.43 0.36 -10.12
N ILE A 39 1.67 1.09 -11.20
CA ILE A 39 1.21 0.74 -12.54
C ILE A 39 2.41 0.50 -13.43
N ASP A 40 2.52 -0.70 -13.95
CA ASP A 40 3.51 -1.02 -14.95
C ASP A 40 3.18 -0.30 -16.27
N THR A 41 4.14 0.46 -16.75
CA THR A 41 4.03 1.19 -18.02
C THR A 41 5.01 0.67 -19.07
N SER A 42 5.55 -0.54 -18.89
CA SER A 42 6.38 -1.19 -19.90
C SER A 42 5.62 -1.38 -21.22
N GLY A 43 6.36 -1.45 -22.32
CA GLY A 43 5.74 -1.49 -23.65
C GLY A 43 4.82 -2.70 -23.88
N THR A 44 5.09 -3.82 -23.21
CA THR A 44 4.27 -5.04 -23.26
C THR A 44 2.97 -4.91 -22.46
N TYR A 45 2.97 -4.10 -21.41
CA TYR A 45 1.87 -4.00 -20.46
C TYR A 45 0.96 -2.77 -20.67
N ALA A 46 1.36 -1.82 -21.51
CA ALA A 46 0.60 -0.59 -21.78
C ALA A 46 -0.85 -0.83 -22.28
N LYS A 47 -1.10 -1.99 -22.90
CA LYS A 47 -2.45 -2.39 -23.38
C LYS A 47 -3.44 -2.70 -22.24
N GLU A 48 -2.94 -2.95 -21.05
CA GLU A 48 -3.74 -3.29 -19.86
C GLU A 48 -4.14 -2.04 -19.03
N LEU A 49 -3.72 -0.85 -19.47
CA LEU A 49 -3.91 0.40 -18.73
C LEU A 49 -5.37 0.68 -18.38
N ASP A 50 -6.32 0.38 -19.29
CA ASP A 50 -7.74 0.61 -19.03
C ASP A 50 -8.25 -0.18 -17.83
N LYS A 51 -7.73 -1.38 -17.61
CA LYS A 51 -8.05 -2.18 -16.42
C LYS A 51 -7.46 -1.56 -15.15
N ALA A 52 -6.23 -1.02 -15.23
CA ALA A 52 -5.63 -0.29 -14.10
C ALA A 52 -6.46 0.96 -13.74
N LEU A 53 -6.96 1.70 -14.75
CA LEU A 53 -7.85 2.84 -14.55
C LEU A 53 -9.16 2.44 -13.87
N ALA A 54 -9.73 1.28 -14.22
CA ALA A 54 -10.93 0.75 -13.57
C ALA A 54 -10.67 0.47 -12.07
N VAL A 55 -9.51 -0.10 -11.73
CA VAL A 55 -9.11 -0.30 -10.32
C VAL A 55 -8.98 1.03 -9.58
N ILE A 56 -8.33 2.05 -10.17
CA ILE A 56 -8.20 3.37 -9.56
C ILE A 56 -9.57 4.01 -9.33
N ASN A 57 -10.48 3.91 -10.31
CA ASN A 57 -11.84 4.43 -10.16
C ASN A 57 -12.60 3.74 -9.04
N TYR A 58 -12.43 2.41 -8.90
CA TYR A 58 -12.98 1.66 -7.79
C TYR A 58 -12.42 2.15 -6.45
N LEU A 59 -11.11 2.37 -6.33
CA LEU A 59 -10.47 2.92 -5.13
C LEU A 59 -11.03 4.29 -4.77
N LEU A 60 -11.10 5.21 -5.73
CA LEU A 60 -11.64 6.55 -5.53
C LEU A 60 -13.12 6.53 -5.09
N GLY A 61 -13.89 5.54 -5.56
CA GLY A 61 -15.28 5.35 -5.14
C GLY A 61 -15.44 4.82 -3.72
N ASN A 62 -14.49 4.01 -3.22
CA ASN A 62 -14.64 3.27 -1.96
C ASN A 62 -13.83 3.85 -0.79
N LEU A 63 -12.69 4.50 -1.04
CA LEU A 63 -11.90 5.14 0.00
C LEU A 63 -12.70 6.25 0.69
N GLN A 64 -12.55 6.34 2.00
CA GLN A 64 -13.31 7.25 2.86
C GLN A 64 -12.51 8.53 3.17
N PRO A 65 -13.15 9.59 3.67
CA PRO A 65 -12.46 10.71 4.30
C PRO A 65 -11.47 10.21 5.37
N GLY A 66 -10.23 10.72 5.32
CA GLY A 66 -9.14 10.27 6.18
C GLY A 66 -8.23 9.21 5.56
N ASP A 67 -8.67 8.55 4.49
CA ASP A 67 -7.86 7.55 3.78
C ASP A 67 -6.77 8.21 2.91
N VAL A 68 -5.76 7.41 2.57
CA VAL A 68 -4.61 7.84 1.77
C VAL A 68 -4.55 7.04 0.47
N LEU A 69 -4.35 7.71 -0.65
CA LEU A 69 -4.11 7.08 -1.95
C LEU A 69 -2.92 7.72 -2.64
N ALA A 70 -2.03 6.88 -3.13
CA ALA A 70 -1.01 7.26 -4.10
C ALA A 70 -1.05 6.32 -5.31
N VAL A 71 -0.79 6.86 -6.48
CA VAL A 71 -0.62 6.09 -7.72
C VAL A 71 0.69 6.53 -8.35
N ALA A 72 1.54 5.56 -8.65
CA ALA A 72 2.82 5.78 -9.31
C ALA A 72 3.00 4.83 -10.49
N LYS A 73 3.79 5.23 -11.47
CA LYS A 73 4.21 4.36 -12.56
C LYS A 73 5.46 3.58 -12.17
N VAL A 74 5.56 2.34 -12.64
CA VAL A 74 6.82 1.61 -12.66
C VAL A 74 7.55 1.98 -13.94
N SER A 75 8.79 2.44 -13.82
CA SER A 75 9.64 2.89 -14.91
C SER A 75 11.05 2.33 -14.79
N SER A 76 11.97 2.80 -15.60
CA SER A 76 13.38 2.32 -15.62
C SER A 76 14.15 2.64 -14.33
N ARG A 77 13.66 3.54 -13.49
CA ARG A 77 14.22 3.92 -12.19
C ARG A 77 13.10 4.41 -11.29
N SER A 78 12.31 3.49 -10.76
CA SER A 78 11.05 3.78 -10.06
C SER A 78 11.21 4.35 -8.65
N PHE A 79 12.39 4.49 -8.12
CA PHE A 79 12.65 5.12 -6.82
C PHE A 79 12.79 6.63 -6.97
N SER A 80 11.69 7.31 -7.34
CA SER A 80 11.67 8.75 -7.57
C SER A 80 10.28 9.34 -7.39
N GLU A 81 10.17 10.47 -6.68
CA GLU A 81 8.95 11.27 -6.56
C GLU A 81 8.34 11.65 -7.94
N LYS A 82 9.16 11.72 -9.00
CA LYS A 82 8.72 12.01 -10.38
C LYS A 82 7.87 10.90 -10.99
N ASP A 83 7.91 9.70 -10.42
CA ASP A 83 7.09 8.57 -10.87
C ASP A 83 5.71 8.58 -10.22
N ILE A 84 5.50 9.38 -9.16
CA ILE A 84 4.20 9.55 -8.54
C ILE A 84 3.30 10.40 -9.44
N ILE A 85 2.25 9.79 -9.97
CA ILE A 85 1.27 10.41 -10.86
C ILE A 85 0.33 11.30 -10.04
N ALA A 86 -0.18 10.76 -8.95
CA ALA A 86 -1.07 11.46 -8.02
C ALA A 86 -0.93 10.88 -6.61
N LYS A 87 -0.97 11.75 -5.60
CA LYS A 87 -1.06 11.34 -4.18
C LYS A 87 -1.98 12.30 -3.43
N ALA A 88 -2.75 11.76 -2.48
CA ALA A 88 -3.63 12.54 -1.61
C ALA A 88 -3.90 11.81 -0.29
N THR A 89 -3.95 12.58 0.80
CA THR A 89 -4.66 12.21 2.02
C THR A 89 -6.01 12.92 1.95
N PHE A 90 -7.11 12.17 1.88
CA PHE A 90 -8.45 12.73 1.79
C PHE A 90 -8.82 13.34 3.14
N THR A 91 -9.24 14.60 3.14
CA THR A 91 -9.63 15.29 4.37
C THR A 91 -10.83 14.61 5.03
N SER A 92 -11.01 14.82 6.33
CA SER A 92 -12.18 14.33 7.07
C SER A 92 -13.50 15.01 6.65
N ASP A 93 -13.45 16.15 5.97
CA ASP A 93 -14.62 16.82 5.40
C ASP A 93 -15.02 16.10 4.09
N PRO A 94 -16.22 15.50 4.01
CA PRO A 94 -16.66 14.75 2.84
C PRO A 94 -16.74 15.58 1.55
N VAL A 95 -17.08 16.85 1.63
CA VAL A 95 -17.20 17.74 0.46
C VAL A 95 -15.81 17.99 -0.13
N ARG A 96 -14.86 18.34 0.70
CA ARG A 96 -13.46 18.55 0.30
C ARG A 96 -12.81 17.26 -0.16
N ALA A 97 -13.07 16.14 0.53
CA ALA A 97 -12.58 14.82 0.11
C ALA A 97 -13.06 14.47 -1.30
N ASN A 98 -14.34 14.74 -1.63
CA ASN A 98 -14.86 14.52 -2.97
C ASN A 98 -14.23 15.44 -4.03
N GLN A 99 -13.90 16.68 -3.68
CA GLN A 99 -13.14 17.59 -4.56
C GLN A 99 -11.73 17.06 -4.82
N GLN A 100 -11.04 16.58 -3.75
CA GLN A 100 -9.71 15.97 -3.87
C GLN A 100 -9.74 14.72 -4.77
N LYS A 101 -10.76 13.85 -4.62
CA LYS A 101 -10.93 12.67 -5.47
C LYS A 101 -11.13 13.02 -6.94
N ARG A 102 -11.90 14.07 -7.25
CA ARG A 102 -12.05 14.56 -8.63
C ARG A 102 -10.72 15.07 -9.18
N ALA A 103 -10.02 15.91 -8.44
CA ALA A 103 -8.71 16.42 -8.84
C ALA A 103 -7.67 15.28 -9.01
N PHE A 104 -7.75 14.25 -8.19
CA PHE A 104 -6.94 13.04 -8.32
C PHE A 104 -7.24 12.33 -9.65
N ARG A 105 -8.53 12.08 -9.95
CA ARG A 105 -8.96 11.46 -11.20
C ARG A 105 -8.46 12.25 -12.41
N ASP A 106 -8.61 13.59 -12.41
CA ASP A 106 -8.16 14.44 -13.52
C ASP A 106 -6.66 14.29 -13.79
N ARG A 107 -5.85 14.08 -12.75
CA ARG A 107 -4.40 13.79 -12.91
C ARG A 107 -4.16 12.43 -13.56
N ILE A 108 -4.90 11.41 -13.13
CA ILE A 108 -4.82 10.06 -13.70
C ILE A 108 -5.24 10.08 -15.18
N ASP A 109 -6.33 10.76 -15.51
CA ASP A 109 -6.81 10.89 -16.90
C ASP A 109 -5.80 11.63 -17.79
N LYS A 110 -5.16 12.68 -17.27
CA LYS A 110 -4.09 13.38 -17.99
C LYS A 110 -2.89 12.47 -18.24
N PHE A 111 -2.52 11.70 -17.23
CA PHE A 111 -1.42 10.73 -17.34
C PHE A 111 -1.73 9.68 -18.41
N SER A 112 -2.91 9.04 -18.36
CA SER A 112 -3.28 7.98 -19.30
C SER A 112 -3.27 8.47 -20.76
N LYS A 113 -3.77 9.68 -21.02
CA LYS A 113 -3.73 10.32 -22.34
C LYS A 113 -2.32 10.73 -22.79
N GLY A 114 -1.40 10.92 -21.83
CA GLY A 114 -0.02 11.34 -22.08
C GLY A 114 0.95 10.20 -22.37
N ILE A 115 0.59 8.95 -22.11
CA ILE A 115 1.46 7.80 -22.38
C ILE A 115 1.54 7.57 -23.88
N LYS A 116 2.69 7.90 -24.47
CA LYS A 116 2.96 7.71 -25.91
C LYS A 116 3.83 6.49 -26.18
N ALA A 117 4.66 6.09 -25.23
CA ALA A 117 5.56 4.95 -25.33
C ALA A 117 5.76 4.32 -23.95
N GLY A 118 5.91 3.01 -23.91
CA GLY A 118 6.21 2.29 -22.66
C GLY A 118 7.64 2.52 -22.20
N SER A 119 7.90 2.23 -20.92
CA SER A 119 9.26 2.22 -20.35
C SER A 119 10.10 1.11 -21.00
N ALA A 120 11.39 1.38 -21.21
CA ALA A 120 12.33 0.39 -21.75
C ALA A 120 12.76 -0.66 -20.70
N TYR A 121 12.63 -0.32 -19.42
CA TYR A 121 12.98 -1.17 -18.28
C TYR A 121 11.88 -1.05 -17.23
N THR A 122 11.83 -2.03 -16.32
CA THR A 122 10.77 -2.18 -15.31
C THR A 122 11.42 -2.39 -13.95
N ASP A 123 11.53 -1.32 -13.14
CA ASP A 123 12.13 -1.34 -11.81
C ASP A 123 11.03 -1.50 -10.74
N ILE A 124 10.54 -2.72 -10.59
CA ILE A 124 9.48 -3.05 -9.62
C ILE A 124 9.99 -2.86 -8.20
N THR A 125 11.20 -3.33 -7.92
CA THR A 125 11.80 -3.23 -6.58
C THR A 125 11.90 -1.78 -6.12
N GLY A 126 12.36 -0.86 -6.98
CA GLY A 126 12.39 0.57 -6.66
C GLY A 126 11.02 1.15 -6.36
N GLY A 127 10.01 0.74 -7.14
CA GLY A 127 8.63 1.15 -6.89
C GLY A 127 8.08 0.63 -5.54
N ILE A 128 8.37 -0.61 -5.18
CA ILE A 128 7.96 -1.21 -3.90
C ILE A 128 8.57 -0.45 -2.71
N ILE A 129 9.86 -0.10 -2.80
CA ILE A 129 10.54 0.64 -1.73
C ILE A 129 9.90 2.02 -1.56
N GLN A 130 9.65 2.74 -2.64
CA GLN A 130 8.96 4.03 -2.60
C GLN A 130 7.54 3.91 -2.00
N ALA A 131 6.81 2.84 -2.35
CA ALA A 131 5.49 2.58 -1.81
C ALA A 131 5.53 2.34 -0.29
N ALA A 132 6.51 1.57 0.19
CA ALA A 132 6.68 1.28 1.61
C ALA A 132 7.04 2.54 2.40
N GLU A 133 7.98 3.35 1.91
CA GLU A 133 8.36 4.63 2.53
C GLU A 133 7.16 5.56 2.64
N PHE A 134 6.42 5.76 1.54
CA PHE A 134 5.23 6.60 1.52
C PHE A 134 4.16 6.14 2.53
N LEU A 135 3.86 4.84 2.57
CA LEU A 135 2.84 4.30 3.47
C LEU A 135 3.29 4.35 4.94
N ASN A 136 4.59 4.20 5.21
CA ASN A 136 5.14 4.32 6.55
C ASN A 136 5.15 5.78 7.03
N GLU A 137 5.47 6.73 6.17
CA GLU A 137 5.40 8.16 6.47
C GLU A 137 3.95 8.61 6.71
N ALA A 138 3.01 8.25 5.84
CA ALA A 138 1.60 8.60 5.98
C ALA A 138 0.92 7.91 7.17
N ASN A 139 1.45 6.78 7.62
CA ASN A 139 1.06 5.99 8.77
C ASN A 139 -0.46 5.74 8.92
N PRO A 140 -1.15 5.26 7.89
CA PRO A 140 -2.56 4.85 8.00
C PRO A 140 -2.68 3.58 8.86
N GLY A 141 -3.88 3.31 9.36
CA GLY A 141 -4.14 2.13 10.20
C GLY A 141 -4.05 0.79 9.46
N ARG A 142 -4.27 0.80 8.15
CA ARG A 142 -4.04 -0.34 7.25
C ARG A 142 -3.26 0.12 6.03
N LYS A 143 -2.20 -0.61 5.68
CA LYS A 143 -1.31 -0.29 4.58
C LYS A 143 -1.42 -1.36 3.49
N THR A 144 -1.63 -0.96 2.25
CA THR A 144 -1.74 -1.88 1.12
C THR A 144 -0.94 -1.36 -0.07
N VAL A 145 -0.05 -2.17 -0.58
CA VAL A 145 0.59 -1.97 -1.89
C VAL A 145 -0.16 -2.81 -2.92
N LEU A 146 -0.66 -2.17 -3.95
CA LEU A 146 -1.19 -2.81 -5.15
C LEU A 146 -0.17 -2.65 -6.27
N ILE A 147 0.13 -3.71 -6.98
CA ILE A 147 0.95 -3.62 -8.20
C ILE A 147 0.20 -4.20 -9.39
N PHE A 148 -0.02 -3.37 -10.38
CA PHE A 148 -0.65 -3.74 -11.64
C PHE A 148 0.44 -3.97 -12.69
N SER A 149 0.88 -5.24 -12.84
CA SER A 149 2.06 -5.62 -13.62
C SER A 149 2.04 -7.12 -13.94
N ASP A 150 2.73 -7.54 -15.00
CA ASP A 150 3.06 -8.95 -15.26
C ASP A 150 4.14 -9.49 -14.30
N MET A 151 4.65 -8.64 -13.40
CA MET A 151 5.68 -8.95 -12.43
C MET A 151 7.05 -9.34 -13.04
N GLN A 152 7.29 -8.99 -14.31
CA GLN A 152 8.60 -9.13 -14.92
C GLN A 152 9.47 -7.91 -14.64
N GLU A 153 10.42 -8.04 -13.71
CA GLU A 153 11.40 -6.99 -13.45
C GLU A 153 12.53 -7.03 -14.46
N GLU A 154 12.80 -5.90 -15.07
CA GLU A 154 13.95 -5.71 -15.98
C GLU A 154 14.70 -4.44 -15.58
N LEU A 155 15.85 -4.59 -14.93
CA LEU A 155 16.66 -3.47 -14.48
C LEU A 155 17.58 -2.99 -15.59
N GLY A 156 17.69 -1.67 -15.73
CA GLY A 156 18.66 -1.05 -16.63
C GLY A 156 20.10 -1.35 -16.23
N LYS A 157 21.03 -1.27 -17.17
CA LYS A 157 22.46 -1.39 -16.91
C LYS A 157 22.86 -0.41 -15.78
N ASN A 158 23.64 -0.89 -14.82
CA ASN A 158 24.10 -0.15 -13.64
C ASN A 158 22.99 0.21 -12.61
N THR A 159 21.80 -0.38 -12.69
CA THR A 159 20.80 -0.27 -11.63
C THR A 159 20.94 -1.45 -10.67
N VAL A 160 21.28 -1.18 -9.43
CA VAL A 160 21.40 -2.19 -8.37
C VAL A 160 20.24 -2.00 -7.41
N ARG A 161 19.54 -3.10 -7.06
CA ARG A 161 18.44 -3.16 -6.11
C ARG A 161 18.68 -4.25 -5.06
N ASP A 162 19.94 -4.36 -4.63
CA ASP A 162 20.40 -5.34 -3.65
C ASP A 162 20.42 -4.75 -2.23
N PHE A 163 19.34 -4.07 -1.87
CA PHE A 163 19.14 -3.58 -0.50
C PHE A 163 17.84 -4.14 0.07
N PRO A 164 17.75 -4.24 1.40
CA PRO A 164 16.58 -4.81 2.05
C PRO A 164 15.34 -3.97 1.76
N ILE A 165 14.24 -4.67 1.48
CA ILE A 165 12.90 -4.10 1.40
C ILE A 165 12.26 -4.34 2.78
N GLU A 166 11.60 -3.32 3.34
CA GLU A 166 10.88 -3.43 4.61
C GLU A 166 9.38 -3.26 4.37
N LEU A 167 8.63 -4.34 4.56
CA LEU A 167 7.19 -4.39 4.28
C LEU A 167 6.36 -4.76 5.53
N SER A 168 6.93 -4.70 6.72
CA SER A 168 6.20 -5.01 7.96
C SER A 168 4.95 -4.15 8.11
N GLY A 169 3.80 -4.79 8.39
CA GLY A 169 2.51 -4.11 8.47
C GLY A 169 1.90 -3.72 7.13
N ILE A 170 2.45 -4.20 6.01
CA ILE A 170 1.98 -3.88 4.66
C ILE A 170 1.44 -5.15 3.99
N ARG A 171 0.22 -5.06 3.46
CA ARG A 171 -0.37 -6.07 2.58
C ARG A 171 0.09 -5.81 1.15
N PHE A 172 0.52 -6.86 0.45
CA PHE A 172 0.99 -6.75 -0.92
C PHE A 172 0.11 -7.58 -1.86
N VAL A 173 -0.48 -6.91 -2.87
CA VAL A 173 -1.39 -7.55 -3.82
C VAL A 173 -0.95 -7.26 -5.25
N ALA A 174 -0.59 -8.32 -5.98
CA ALA A 174 -0.30 -8.25 -7.41
C ALA A 174 -1.60 -8.43 -8.20
N LEU A 175 -1.87 -7.49 -9.11
CA LEU A 175 -3.09 -7.43 -9.90
C LEU A 175 -2.82 -7.69 -11.36
N ASN A 176 -3.71 -8.47 -12.00
CA ASN A 176 -3.68 -8.72 -13.45
C ASN A 176 -2.31 -9.22 -13.93
N VAL A 177 -1.74 -10.18 -13.20
CA VAL A 177 -0.44 -10.75 -13.58
C VAL A 177 -0.63 -11.62 -14.82
N THR A 178 -0.34 -11.05 -15.99
CA THR A 178 -0.51 -11.72 -17.27
C THR A 178 0.67 -12.65 -17.58
N LYS A 179 0.41 -13.67 -18.41
CA LYS A 179 1.46 -14.51 -18.97
C LYS A 179 2.21 -13.77 -20.06
N LEU A 180 3.53 -13.91 -20.06
CA LEU A 180 4.39 -13.43 -21.14
C LEU A 180 4.37 -14.43 -22.32
N GLY A 181 4.78 -13.98 -23.50
CA GLY A 181 4.93 -14.86 -24.65
C GLY A 181 5.85 -16.05 -24.36
N THR A 182 6.90 -15.86 -23.58
CA THR A 182 7.82 -16.91 -23.14
C THR A 182 7.19 -17.92 -22.17
N ASP A 183 6.17 -17.52 -21.42
CA ASP A 183 5.44 -18.42 -20.49
C ASP A 183 4.53 -19.40 -21.25
N ASN A 184 4.15 -19.07 -22.50
CA ASN A 184 3.41 -20.00 -23.36
C ASN A 184 4.29 -21.17 -23.84
N VAL A 185 5.59 -20.95 -23.93
CA VAL A 185 6.59 -21.99 -24.29
C VAL A 185 6.94 -22.83 -23.06
N ASP A 186 7.12 -22.20 -21.90
CA ASP A 186 7.38 -22.90 -20.64
C ASP A 186 6.56 -22.28 -19.50
N PRO A 187 5.40 -22.89 -19.17
CA PRO A 187 4.53 -22.40 -18.09
C PRO A 187 5.18 -22.33 -16.71
N ARG A 188 6.29 -23.06 -16.47
CA ARG A 188 7.02 -23.02 -15.20
C ARG A 188 7.65 -21.65 -14.96
N ARG A 189 7.95 -20.88 -16.00
CA ARG A 189 8.47 -19.51 -15.89
C ARG A 189 7.48 -18.57 -15.19
N TYR A 190 6.20 -18.67 -15.54
CA TYR A 190 5.15 -17.88 -14.88
C TYR A 190 5.08 -18.21 -13.39
N MET A 191 5.00 -19.50 -13.05
CA MET A 191 4.92 -19.93 -11.65
C MET A 191 6.17 -19.54 -10.87
N GLY A 192 7.36 -19.78 -11.44
CA GLY A 192 8.64 -19.42 -10.82
C GLY A 192 8.78 -17.92 -10.55
N ARG A 193 8.25 -17.06 -11.46
CA ARG A 193 8.20 -15.60 -11.28
C ARG A 193 7.33 -15.22 -10.08
N LEU A 194 6.13 -15.80 -9.96
CA LEU A 194 5.24 -15.56 -8.83
C LEU A 194 5.83 -16.05 -7.49
N GLU A 195 6.41 -17.25 -7.47
CA GLU A 195 7.06 -17.83 -6.29
C GLU A 195 8.27 -16.99 -5.84
N TRP A 196 9.04 -16.48 -6.79
CA TRP A 196 10.18 -15.59 -6.49
C TRP A 196 9.72 -14.30 -5.80
N TRP A 197 8.68 -13.66 -6.34
CA TRP A 197 8.12 -12.45 -5.74
C TRP A 197 7.46 -12.73 -4.39
N GLN A 198 6.69 -13.81 -4.28
CA GLN A 198 6.11 -14.24 -3.01
C GLN A 198 7.19 -14.36 -1.93
N LYS A 199 8.26 -15.11 -2.22
CA LYS A 199 9.37 -15.31 -1.29
C LYS A 199 10.03 -13.98 -0.92
N ARG A 200 10.28 -13.11 -1.90
CA ARG A 200 10.94 -11.81 -1.70
C ARG A 200 10.08 -10.89 -0.82
N VAL A 201 8.79 -10.78 -1.11
CA VAL A 201 7.83 -9.94 -0.38
C VAL A 201 7.59 -10.47 1.05
N THR A 202 7.45 -11.80 1.20
CA THR A 202 7.30 -12.42 2.52
C THR A 202 8.55 -12.27 3.37
N ASN A 203 9.74 -12.45 2.79
CA ASN A 203 11.01 -12.24 3.50
C ASN A 203 11.24 -10.78 3.90
N ALA A 204 10.62 -9.84 3.17
CA ALA A 204 10.59 -8.43 3.51
C ALA A 204 9.59 -8.07 4.63
N GLY A 205 8.90 -9.06 5.19
CA GLY A 205 8.00 -8.90 6.34
C GLY A 205 6.57 -8.49 5.99
N ALA A 206 6.14 -8.61 4.72
CA ALA A 206 4.77 -8.29 4.34
C ALA A 206 3.75 -9.17 5.09
N ASP A 207 2.66 -8.55 5.56
CA ASP A 207 1.58 -9.22 6.27
C ASP A 207 0.80 -10.19 5.36
N GLU A 208 0.79 -9.90 4.05
CA GLU A 208 0.09 -10.71 3.06
C GLU A 208 0.77 -10.59 1.69
N TRP A 209 0.82 -11.70 0.96
CA TRP A 209 1.05 -11.76 -0.46
C TRP A 209 -0.16 -12.38 -1.14
N ARG A 210 -0.72 -11.69 -2.13
CA ARG A 210 -1.85 -12.18 -2.91
C ARG A 210 -1.69 -11.83 -4.39
N VAL A 211 -2.16 -12.73 -5.25
CA VAL A 211 -2.31 -12.48 -6.70
C VAL A 211 -3.78 -12.49 -7.05
N VAL A 212 -4.26 -11.45 -7.72
CA VAL A 212 -5.65 -11.30 -8.14
C VAL A 212 -5.68 -10.97 -9.64
N ASN A 213 -6.06 -11.96 -10.43
CA ASN A 213 -6.18 -11.81 -11.89
C ASN A 213 -7.64 -11.57 -12.34
N ASP A 214 -8.61 -11.93 -11.49
CA ASP A 214 -10.02 -11.60 -11.69
C ASP A 214 -10.32 -10.24 -11.07
N LEU A 215 -10.51 -9.24 -11.92
CA LEU A 215 -10.80 -7.85 -11.51
C LEU A 215 -12.30 -7.54 -11.44
N GLU A 216 -13.20 -8.50 -11.68
CA GLU A 216 -14.64 -8.31 -11.56
C GLU A 216 -15.07 -8.18 -10.09
N HIS A 217 -14.26 -8.67 -9.16
CA HIS A 217 -14.53 -8.71 -7.73
C HIS A 217 -13.48 -7.96 -6.90
N LEU A 218 -13.24 -6.68 -7.22
CA LEU A 218 -12.26 -5.83 -6.55
C LEU A 218 -12.52 -5.66 -5.04
N GLU A 219 -13.76 -5.81 -4.59
CA GLU A 219 -14.09 -5.76 -3.16
C GLU A 219 -13.36 -6.83 -2.35
N ARG A 220 -12.98 -7.95 -2.96
CA ARG A 220 -12.23 -9.03 -2.31
C ARG A 220 -10.79 -8.61 -1.95
N ILE A 221 -10.24 -7.59 -2.60
CA ILE A 221 -8.91 -7.07 -2.28
C ILE A 221 -8.90 -6.41 -0.89
N PHE A 222 -10.03 -5.81 -0.48
CA PHE A 222 -10.15 -5.02 0.75
C PHE A 222 -10.93 -5.73 1.86
N LYS A 223 -11.62 -6.83 1.56
CA LYS A 223 -12.25 -7.70 2.55
C LYS A 223 -11.18 -8.67 3.10
N SER A 224 -10.75 -8.45 4.31
CA SER A 224 -9.99 -9.40 5.13
C SER A 224 -10.92 -10.02 6.14
#